data_4ef8a308d03f7439f0daee5c8e29820d
#
_entry.id   4ef8a308d03f7439f0daee5c8e29820d
#
_cell.length_a   1.000
_cell.length_b   1.000
_cell.length_c   1.000
_cell.angle_alpha   90.00
_cell.angle_beta   90.00
_cell.angle_gamma   90.00
#
_symmetry.space_group_name_H-M   'P 1'
#
loop_
_entity.id
_entity.type
_entity.pdbx_description
1 polymer ?
#
loop_
_entity_poly.entity_id
_entity_poly.type
_entity_poly.pdbx_seq_one_letter_code
_entity_poly.pdbx_strand_id
1 'polypeptide(L)'
;MDFRLDQSLVALGIDTVVVGIARNVDPQAVLLPSFLEKKKELEQWALQCQTEEVGASPVIKGYTDLLQKVGRSIKKNPPTVLALIRNIQHRGALPQINSIIDIYNVESLKSFLAIGGHDLDKIEGPIEFTVSQRDDLFLPILSSEKHVAPTDPVYRDQKGVLAWLDVRDSDHYKFEETTKNALFVIQGNTETSVEMRLEALERIHKDLALCMPQLQFEKFLVTQNGVGKVL
;
A
#
# COMPACT_ATOMS: atom_id res chain seq x y z
N MET A 1 -0.66 -18.76 3.88
CA MET A 1 -1.37 -17.60 4.44
C MET A 1 -2.78 -17.58 3.88
N ASP A 2 -3.76 -17.26 4.69
CA ASP A 2 -5.16 -17.18 4.28
C ASP A 2 -5.59 -15.71 4.15
N PHE A 3 -6.36 -15.38 3.08
CA PHE A 3 -6.88 -14.05 2.83
C PHE A 3 -8.39 -14.14 2.63
N ARG A 4 -9.12 -13.16 3.14
CA ARG A 4 -10.59 -13.11 3.03
C ARG A 4 -11.03 -11.72 2.62
N LEU A 5 -11.90 -11.64 1.63
CA LEU A 5 -12.54 -10.40 1.20
C LEU A 5 -14.00 -10.41 1.63
N ASP A 6 -14.33 -9.50 2.52
CA ASP A 6 -15.68 -9.37 3.07
C ASP A 6 -16.63 -8.61 2.13
N GLN A 7 -17.91 -8.97 2.18
CA GLN A 7 -18.97 -8.34 1.38
C GLN A 7 -19.08 -6.83 1.61
N SER A 8 -18.70 -6.36 2.79
CA SER A 8 -18.74 -4.93 3.11
C SER A 8 -17.82 -4.08 2.24
N LEU A 9 -16.64 -4.60 1.86
CA LEU A 9 -15.76 -3.91 0.91
C LEU A 9 -16.29 -3.97 -0.52
N VAL A 10 -16.88 -5.10 -0.92
CA VAL A 10 -17.50 -5.21 -2.25
C VAL A 10 -18.64 -4.19 -2.40
N ALA A 11 -19.42 -3.95 -1.36
CA ALA A 11 -20.45 -2.91 -1.34
C ALA A 11 -19.87 -1.48 -1.50
N LEU A 12 -18.59 -1.30 -1.17
CA LEU A 12 -17.87 -0.04 -1.41
C LEU A 12 -17.25 0.04 -2.81
N GLY A 13 -17.28 -1.03 -3.58
CA GLY A 13 -16.72 -1.10 -4.95
C GLY A 13 -15.33 -1.75 -5.02
N ILE A 14 -14.88 -2.41 -3.93
CA ILE A 14 -13.63 -3.16 -3.88
C ILE A 14 -13.97 -4.64 -3.91
N ASP A 15 -14.00 -5.23 -5.09
CA ASP A 15 -14.38 -6.63 -5.33
C ASP A 15 -13.17 -7.57 -5.46
N THR A 16 -11.99 -7.00 -5.55
CA THR A 16 -10.72 -7.72 -5.68
C THR A 16 -9.61 -6.99 -4.94
N VAL A 17 -8.70 -7.75 -4.35
CA VAL A 17 -7.45 -7.22 -3.77
C VAL A 17 -6.28 -8.00 -4.36
N VAL A 18 -5.23 -7.29 -4.76
CA VAL A 18 -3.99 -7.90 -5.26
C VAL A 18 -2.96 -7.88 -4.14
N VAL A 19 -2.36 -9.04 -3.89
CA VAL A 19 -1.42 -9.25 -2.79
C VAL A 19 -0.12 -9.83 -3.31
N GLY A 20 1.01 -9.27 -2.85
CA GLY A 20 2.36 -9.80 -3.05
C GLY A 20 2.96 -10.32 -1.75
N ILE A 21 3.55 -11.51 -1.78
CA ILE A 21 4.35 -12.06 -0.68
C ILE A 21 5.79 -12.16 -1.16
N ALA A 22 6.68 -11.45 -0.48
CA ALA A 22 8.11 -11.51 -0.71
C ALA A 22 8.81 -12.19 0.47
N ARG A 23 9.64 -13.20 0.18
CA ARG A 23 10.46 -13.89 1.19
C ARG A 23 11.93 -13.64 0.93
N ASN A 24 12.75 -13.72 1.98
CA ASN A 24 14.18 -13.41 1.95
C ASN A 24 14.44 -11.96 1.52
N VAL A 25 13.61 -11.04 2.01
CA VAL A 25 13.86 -9.61 1.83
C VAL A 25 14.97 -9.12 2.77
N ASP A 26 15.63 -8.05 2.36
CA ASP A 26 16.65 -7.36 3.15
C ASP A 26 16.38 -5.85 3.16
N PRO A 27 15.85 -5.30 4.26
CA PRO A 27 15.61 -3.86 4.36
C PRO A 27 16.85 -2.98 4.17
N GLN A 28 18.05 -3.55 4.38
CA GLN A 28 19.33 -2.86 4.25
C GLN A 28 20.01 -3.11 2.90
N ALA A 29 19.35 -3.79 1.95
CA ALA A 29 19.89 -4.03 0.63
C ALA A 29 20.26 -2.72 -0.07
N VAL A 30 21.39 -2.72 -0.76
CA VAL A 30 21.86 -1.56 -1.52
C VAL A 30 21.06 -1.43 -2.81
N LEU A 31 20.36 -0.33 -2.96
CA LEU A 31 19.60 -0.01 -4.16
C LEU A 31 20.54 0.25 -5.34
N LEU A 32 20.23 -0.33 -6.50
CA LEU A 32 21.06 -0.19 -7.69
C LEU A 32 20.98 1.24 -8.29
N PRO A 33 22.03 1.69 -9.00
CA PRO A 33 22.04 3.00 -9.66
C PRO A 33 20.81 3.22 -10.59
N SER A 34 20.40 2.20 -11.34
CA SER A 34 19.23 2.27 -12.22
C SER A 34 17.91 2.55 -11.47
N PHE A 35 17.75 1.99 -10.27
CA PHE A 35 16.60 2.31 -9.43
C PHE A 35 16.69 3.74 -8.86
N LEU A 36 17.89 4.17 -8.46
CA LEU A 36 18.11 5.52 -7.92
C LEU A 36 17.86 6.60 -9.00
N GLU A 37 18.21 6.33 -10.26
CA GLU A 37 17.87 7.21 -11.39
C GLU A 37 16.35 7.31 -11.59
N LYS A 38 15.65 6.18 -11.63
CA LYS A 38 14.18 6.13 -11.70
C LYS A 38 13.52 6.90 -10.55
N LYS A 39 14.01 6.72 -9.32
CA LYS A 39 13.54 7.47 -8.14
C LYS A 39 13.72 8.96 -8.35
N LYS A 40 14.91 9.38 -8.75
CA LYS A 40 15.26 10.80 -8.98
C LYS A 40 14.38 11.45 -10.07
N GLU A 41 14.12 10.74 -11.17
CA GLU A 41 13.24 11.24 -12.24
C GLU A 41 11.80 11.47 -11.72
N LEU A 42 11.26 10.53 -10.94
CA LEU A 42 9.93 10.66 -10.35
C LEU A 42 9.87 11.75 -9.27
N GLU A 43 10.93 11.93 -8.49
CA GLU A 43 11.04 13.03 -7.53
C GLU A 43 11.08 14.40 -8.25
N GLN A 44 11.83 14.52 -9.34
CA GLN A 44 11.87 15.74 -10.16
C GLN A 44 10.50 16.05 -10.78
N TRP A 45 9.82 15.02 -11.30
CA TRP A 45 8.46 15.18 -11.77
C TRP A 45 7.52 15.64 -10.64
N ALA A 46 7.56 15.02 -9.47
CA ALA A 46 6.71 15.36 -8.33
C ALA A 46 6.96 16.80 -7.80
N LEU A 47 8.20 17.30 -7.87
CA LEU A 47 8.54 18.67 -7.51
C LEU A 47 7.88 19.71 -8.43
N GLN A 48 7.61 19.36 -9.68
CA GLN A 48 7.11 20.27 -10.72
C GLN A 48 5.61 20.10 -11.01
N CYS A 49 5.03 18.93 -10.66
CA CYS A 49 3.65 18.64 -10.98
C CYS A 49 2.66 19.50 -10.18
N GLN A 50 1.53 19.80 -10.79
CA GLN A 50 0.40 20.43 -10.10
C GLN A 50 -0.40 19.36 -9.37
N THR A 51 -0.45 19.46 -8.05
CA THR A 51 -1.16 18.46 -7.20
C THR A 51 -2.63 18.32 -7.56
N GLU A 52 -3.25 19.40 -8.04
CA GLU A 52 -4.65 19.44 -8.48
C GLU A 52 -4.86 18.62 -9.76
N GLU A 53 -3.94 18.69 -10.71
CA GLU A 53 -3.99 17.89 -11.95
C GLU A 53 -3.83 16.41 -11.66
N VAL A 54 -2.87 16.05 -10.79
CA VAL A 54 -2.71 14.67 -10.33
C VAL A 54 -3.96 14.19 -9.60
N GLY A 55 -4.54 15.04 -8.74
CA GLY A 55 -5.79 14.74 -8.02
C GLY A 55 -7.00 14.52 -8.94
N ALA A 56 -6.99 15.08 -10.14
CA ALA A 56 -8.04 14.89 -11.15
C ALA A 56 -7.88 13.60 -11.96
N SER A 57 -6.76 12.86 -11.82
CA SER A 57 -6.57 11.57 -12.51
C SER A 57 -7.61 10.55 -12.04
N PRO A 58 -8.09 9.67 -12.93
CA PRO A 58 -9.12 8.67 -12.56
C PRO A 58 -8.75 7.85 -11.33
N VAL A 59 -7.52 7.34 -11.27
CA VAL A 59 -7.03 6.50 -10.16
C VAL A 59 -7.11 7.24 -8.82
N ILE A 60 -6.63 8.48 -8.75
CA ILE A 60 -6.66 9.29 -7.52
C ILE A 60 -8.09 9.70 -7.17
N LYS A 61 -8.92 9.97 -8.19
CA LYS A 61 -10.33 10.26 -8.00
C LYS A 61 -11.06 9.07 -7.38
N GLY A 62 -10.78 7.84 -7.82
CA GLY A 62 -11.36 6.64 -7.23
C GLY A 62 -11.08 6.52 -5.72
N TYR A 63 -9.86 6.81 -5.26
CA TYR A 63 -9.55 6.86 -3.81
C TYR A 63 -10.29 8.01 -3.10
N THR A 64 -10.38 9.17 -3.74
CA THR A 64 -11.10 10.32 -3.21
C THR A 64 -12.59 10.02 -3.03
N ASP A 65 -13.21 9.42 -4.04
CA ASP A 65 -14.63 9.06 -4.04
C ASP A 65 -14.92 8.00 -2.94
N LEU A 66 -14.02 7.03 -2.75
CA LEU A 66 -14.12 6.05 -1.66
C LEU A 66 -14.09 6.74 -0.29
N LEU A 67 -13.13 7.65 -0.06
CA LEU A 67 -13.04 8.41 1.19
C LEU A 67 -14.29 9.24 1.46
N GLN A 68 -14.85 9.88 0.43
CA GLN A 68 -16.11 10.63 0.53
C GLN A 68 -17.29 9.72 0.82
N LYS A 69 -17.37 8.55 0.16
CA LYS A 69 -18.43 7.56 0.36
C LYS A 69 -18.52 7.09 1.81
N VAL A 70 -17.36 6.96 2.49
CA VAL A 70 -17.32 6.61 3.92
C VAL A 70 -17.28 7.84 4.85
N GLY A 71 -17.55 9.03 4.33
CA GLY A 71 -17.68 10.26 5.12
C GLY A 71 -16.35 10.80 5.67
N ARG A 72 -15.21 10.49 5.02
CA ARG A 72 -13.91 10.94 5.45
C ARG A 72 -13.43 12.20 4.74
N SER A 73 -12.80 13.09 5.51
CA SER A 73 -12.23 14.33 4.98
C SER A 73 -10.94 14.04 4.21
N ILE A 74 -10.92 14.36 2.93
CA ILE A 74 -9.74 14.28 2.04
C ILE A 74 -8.61 15.20 2.55
N LYS A 75 -8.95 16.35 3.13
CA LYS A 75 -7.94 17.26 3.69
C LYS A 75 -7.17 16.62 4.85
N LYS A 76 -7.85 15.81 5.69
CA LYS A 76 -7.24 15.12 6.82
C LYS A 76 -6.62 13.77 6.41
N ASN A 77 -7.14 13.14 5.39
CA ASN A 77 -6.74 11.84 4.88
C ASN A 77 -6.54 11.92 3.36
N PRO A 78 -5.50 12.63 2.89
CA PRO A 78 -5.25 12.70 1.45
C PRO A 78 -4.86 11.30 0.92
N PRO A 79 -5.27 10.94 -0.30
CA PRO A 79 -4.75 9.76 -0.97
C PRO A 79 -3.22 9.66 -0.87
N THR A 80 -2.69 8.45 -0.68
CA THR A 80 -1.27 8.19 -0.39
C THR A 80 -0.33 8.91 -1.35
N VAL A 81 -0.61 8.85 -2.66
CA VAL A 81 0.24 9.50 -3.68
C VAL A 81 0.27 11.03 -3.54
N LEU A 82 -0.88 11.66 -3.25
CA LEU A 82 -0.92 13.11 -3.02
C LEU A 82 -0.14 13.50 -1.75
N ALA A 83 -0.14 12.64 -0.73
CA ALA A 83 0.68 12.85 0.46
C ALA A 83 2.19 12.71 0.14
N LEU A 84 2.59 11.72 -0.67
CA LEU A 84 3.97 11.53 -1.12
C LEU A 84 4.45 12.74 -1.94
N ILE A 85 3.66 13.21 -2.91
CA ILE A 85 3.99 14.39 -3.72
C ILE A 85 4.18 15.63 -2.84
N ARG A 86 3.26 15.91 -1.91
CA ARG A 86 3.39 17.04 -0.98
C ARG A 86 4.64 16.93 -0.11
N ASN A 87 4.98 15.74 0.35
CA ASN A 87 6.22 15.50 1.09
C ASN A 87 7.46 15.80 0.25
N ILE A 88 7.49 15.38 -1.00
CA ILE A 88 8.59 15.70 -1.94
C ILE A 88 8.66 17.19 -2.17
N GLN A 89 7.55 17.86 -2.48
CA GLN A 89 7.51 19.32 -2.70
C GLN A 89 7.98 20.12 -1.48
N HIS A 90 7.75 19.59 -0.27
CA HIS A 90 8.18 20.25 0.96
C HIS A 90 9.65 19.96 1.33
N ARG A 91 10.14 18.72 1.09
CA ARG A 91 11.46 18.27 1.54
C ARG A 91 12.52 18.19 0.45
N GLY A 92 12.11 18.26 -0.82
CA GLY A 92 12.98 18.12 -2.00
C GLY A 92 13.11 16.69 -2.51
N ALA A 93 12.76 15.68 -1.71
CA ALA A 93 12.88 14.27 -2.07
C ALA A 93 11.95 13.38 -1.21
N LEU A 94 11.76 12.11 -1.61
CA LEU A 94 11.22 11.08 -0.75
C LEU A 94 12.16 10.82 0.44
N PRO A 95 11.63 10.60 1.65
CA PRO A 95 12.45 10.15 2.75
C PRO A 95 13.09 8.80 2.38
N GLN A 96 14.37 8.66 2.67
CA GLN A 96 15.06 7.38 2.58
C GLN A 96 14.82 6.63 3.89
N ILE A 97 14.10 5.52 3.83
CA ILE A 97 13.71 4.75 5.02
C ILE A 97 14.42 3.40 5.03
N ASN A 98 14.13 2.55 4.05
CA ASN A 98 14.81 1.29 3.75
C ASN A 98 14.51 0.87 2.31
N SER A 99 15.25 -0.11 1.80
CA SER A 99 15.14 -0.54 0.40
C SER A 99 13.73 -0.97 0.00
N ILE A 100 13.00 -1.65 0.89
CA ILE A 100 11.66 -2.16 0.62
C ILE A 100 10.67 -1.00 0.49
N ILE A 101 10.66 -0.09 1.49
CA ILE A 101 9.77 1.07 1.53
C ILE A 101 10.06 2.01 0.36
N ASP A 102 11.33 2.27 0.08
CA ASP A 102 11.73 3.15 -1.02
C ASP A 102 11.22 2.60 -2.37
N ILE A 103 11.31 1.29 -2.58
CA ILE A 103 10.85 0.63 -3.81
C ILE A 103 9.34 0.78 -3.98
N TYR A 104 8.52 0.43 -3.00
CA TYR A 104 7.07 0.51 -3.21
C TYR A 104 6.53 1.95 -3.17
N ASN A 105 7.19 2.90 -2.49
CA ASN A 105 6.84 4.32 -2.57
C ASN A 105 7.11 4.90 -3.96
N VAL A 106 8.23 4.52 -4.59
CA VAL A 106 8.53 4.89 -5.98
C VAL A 106 7.49 4.30 -6.93
N GLU A 107 7.07 3.04 -6.71
CA GLU A 107 6.02 2.43 -7.51
C GLU A 107 4.65 3.11 -7.28
N SER A 108 4.33 3.51 -6.04
CA SER A 108 3.11 4.29 -5.77
C SER A 108 3.08 5.62 -6.53
N LEU A 109 4.21 6.35 -6.56
CA LEU A 109 4.32 7.58 -7.36
C LEU A 109 4.14 7.34 -8.85
N LYS A 110 4.68 6.21 -9.36
CA LYS A 110 4.63 5.86 -10.78
C LYS A 110 3.24 5.44 -11.24
N SER A 111 2.57 4.62 -10.44
CA SER A 111 1.29 4.00 -10.80
C SER A 111 0.07 4.77 -10.29
N PHE A 112 0.26 5.71 -9.36
CA PHE A 112 -0.78 6.38 -8.57
C PHE A 112 -1.59 5.44 -7.66
N LEU A 113 -1.12 4.20 -7.47
CA LEU A 113 -1.75 3.23 -6.58
C LEU A 113 -1.34 3.47 -5.12
N ALA A 114 -2.29 3.30 -4.21
CA ALA A 114 -1.98 3.12 -2.80
C ALA A 114 -1.45 1.69 -2.59
N ILE A 115 -0.24 1.58 -2.07
CA ILE A 115 0.44 0.31 -1.83
C ILE A 115 0.80 0.24 -0.36
N GLY A 116 0.20 -0.72 0.35
CA GLY A 116 0.55 -1.03 1.74
C GLY A 116 1.70 -2.03 1.80
N GLY A 117 2.57 -1.88 2.79
CA GLY A 117 3.70 -2.77 3.01
C GLY A 117 3.85 -3.14 4.49
N HIS A 118 3.90 -4.46 4.79
CA HIS A 118 3.92 -4.97 6.16
C HIS A 118 4.94 -6.08 6.35
N ASP A 119 5.49 -6.14 7.56
CA ASP A 119 6.30 -7.28 8.01
C ASP A 119 5.40 -8.51 8.18
N LEU A 120 5.57 -9.48 7.29
CA LEU A 120 4.74 -10.67 7.22
C LEU A 120 4.87 -11.55 8.49
N ASP A 121 6.05 -11.52 9.12
CA ASP A 121 6.34 -12.35 10.29
C ASP A 121 5.63 -11.84 11.57
N LYS A 122 5.10 -10.62 11.53
CA LYS A 122 4.30 -10.05 12.63
C LYS A 122 2.80 -10.36 12.53
N ILE A 123 2.35 -10.91 11.41
CA ILE A 123 0.94 -11.15 11.11
C ILE A 123 0.50 -12.51 11.67
N GLU A 124 -0.64 -12.56 12.35
CA GLU A 124 -1.22 -13.78 12.93
C GLU A 124 -2.59 -14.11 12.33
N GLY A 125 -2.70 -15.33 11.80
CA GLY A 125 -3.95 -15.85 11.25
C GLY A 125 -4.30 -15.32 9.86
N PRO A 126 -5.58 -15.36 9.46
CA PRO A 126 -6.02 -14.87 8.19
C PRO A 126 -5.99 -13.33 8.16
N ILE A 127 -5.73 -12.77 6.98
CA ILE A 127 -5.90 -11.34 6.73
C ILE A 127 -7.30 -11.12 6.17
N GLU A 128 -8.09 -10.31 6.84
CA GLU A 128 -9.44 -9.95 6.43
C GLU A 128 -9.45 -8.54 5.84
N PHE A 129 -9.84 -8.42 4.59
CA PHE A 129 -10.15 -7.15 3.91
C PHE A 129 -11.63 -6.85 4.16
N THR A 130 -11.90 -5.85 4.99
CA THR A 130 -13.25 -5.61 5.54
C THR A 130 -13.45 -4.12 5.86
N VAL A 131 -14.55 -3.79 6.51
CA VAL A 131 -14.73 -2.50 7.16
C VAL A 131 -14.51 -2.62 8.66
N SER A 132 -14.05 -1.53 9.28
CA SER A 132 -13.83 -1.49 10.72
C SER A 132 -15.09 -1.79 11.49
N GLN A 133 -14.93 -2.40 12.65
CA GLN A 133 -15.96 -2.58 13.67
C GLN A 133 -15.84 -1.47 14.73
N ARG A 134 -16.86 -1.35 15.57
CA ARG A 134 -17.00 -0.24 16.51
C ARG A 134 -15.81 -0.08 17.47
N ASP A 135 -15.16 -1.17 17.83
CA ASP A 135 -14.11 -1.21 18.85
C ASP A 135 -12.71 -1.42 18.25
N ASP A 136 -12.55 -1.26 16.93
CA ASP A 136 -11.24 -1.38 16.31
C ASP A 136 -10.33 -0.23 16.77
N LEU A 137 -9.18 -0.60 17.32
CA LEU A 137 -8.09 0.31 17.66
C LEU A 137 -6.99 0.21 16.59
N PHE A 138 -6.36 1.33 16.33
CA PHE A 138 -5.33 1.43 15.31
C PHE A 138 -4.21 2.36 15.75
N LEU A 139 -2.98 1.89 15.69
CA LEU A 139 -1.79 2.69 15.93
C LEU A 139 -1.11 3.03 14.60
N PRO A 140 -1.40 4.19 13.99
CA PRO A 140 -0.72 4.58 12.75
C PRO A 140 0.78 4.82 12.98
N ILE A 141 1.61 4.53 11.99
CA ILE A 141 3.04 4.85 12.01
C ILE A 141 3.21 6.35 12.31
N LEU A 142 4.10 6.68 13.26
CA LEU A 142 4.42 8.04 13.68
C LEU A 142 3.22 8.85 14.21
N SER A 143 2.23 8.19 14.80
CA SER A 143 1.05 8.84 15.36
C SER A 143 0.61 8.20 16.67
N SER A 144 -0.34 8.82 17.36
CA SER A 144 -1.01 8.22 18.53
C SER A 144 -2.09 7.24 18.07
N GLU A 145 -2.44 6.34 18.99
CA GLU A 145 -3.57 5.42 18.80
C GLU A 145 -4.87 6.14 18.45
N LYS A 146 -5.65 5.54 17.57
CA LYS A 146 -6.92 6.08 17.06
C LYS A 146 -8.00 5.02 17.09
N HIS A 147 -9.22 5.47 17.36
CA HIS A 147 -10.41 4.69 17.05
C HIS A 147 -10.72 4.82 15.56
N VAL A 148 -10.92 3.69 14.92
CA VAL A 148 -11.37 3.62 13.53
C VAL A 148 -12.88 3.58 13.52
N ALA A 149 -13.55 4.41 12.75
CA ALA A 149 -15.01 4.43 12.73
C ALA A 149 -15.56 3.18 12.04
N PRO A 150 -16.74 2.71 12.51
CA PRO A 150 -17.47 1.65 11.83
C PRO A 150 -17.65 2.00 10.38
N THR A 151 -17.52 1.25 9.39
CA THR A 151 -17.62 1.54 7.95
C THR A 151 -16.32 1.99 7.26
N ASP A 152 -15.26 2.33 7.98
CA ASP A 152 -14.00 2.64 7.33
C ASP A 152 -13.37 1.37 6.76
N PRO A 153 -12.93 1.37 5.50
CA PRO A 153 -12.14 0.28 4.95
C PRO A 153 -10.86 0.03 5.74
N VAL A 154 -10.65 -1.23 6.11
CA VAL A 154 -9.45 -1.71 6.80
C VAL A 154 -9.06 -3.07 6.26
N TYR A 155 -7.84 -3.47 6.48
CA TYR A 155 -7.50 -4.89 6.55
C TYR A 155 -6.80 -5.19 7.86
N ARG A 156 -7.08 -6.37 8.38
CA ARG A 156 -6.68 -6.77 9.72
C ARG A 156 -6.37 -8.25 9.81
N ASP A 157 -5.65 -8.63 10.84
CA ASP A 157 -5.45 -10.00 11.26
C ASP A 157 -6.12 -10.26 12.63
N GLN A 158 -5.70 -11.32 13.33
CA GLN A 158 -6.22 -11.63 14.66
C GLN A 158 -5.74 -10.68 15.75
N LYS A 159 -4.64 -9.96 15.54
CA LYS A 159 -4.07 -9.00 16.51
C LYS A 159 -4.67 -7.61 16.38
N GLY A 160 -5.03 -7.20 15.17
CA GLY A 160 -5.55 -5.86 14.97
C GLY A 160 -5.51 -5.36 13.51
N VAL A 161 -5.70 -4.06 13.36
CA VAL A 161 -5.74 -3.40 12.05
C VAL A 161 -4.32 -3.23 11.50
N LEU A 162 -4.06 -3.74 10.30
CA LEU A 162 -2.81 -3.55 9.58
C LEU A 162 -2.79 -2.19 8.87
N ALA A 163 -3.90 -1.84 8.20
CA ALA A 163 -4.01 -0.56 7.51
C ALA A 163 -5.44 -0.03 7.49
N TRP A 164 -5.56 1.27 7.35
CA TRP A 164 -6.79 2.03 7.40
C TRP A 164 -6.93 2.96 6.19
N LEU A 165 -8.04 2.86 5.47
CA LEU A 165 -8.44 3.72 4.34
C LEU A 165 -7.47 3.75 3.16
N ASP A 166 -6.56 2.80 3.01
CA ASP A 166 -5.43 2.85 2.05
C ASP A 166 -4.55 4.11 2.19
N VAL A 167 -4.55 4.72 3.36
CA VAL A 167 -3.83 5.97 3.65
C VAL A 167 -2.81 5.83 4.76
N ARG A 168 -2.98 4.86 5.65
CA ARG A 168 -2.14 4.72 6.84
C ARG A 168 -1.93 3.26 7.20
N ASP A 169 -0.66 2.90 7.40
CA ASP A 169 -0.24 1.61 7.89
C ASP A 169 -0.01 1.64 9.41
N SER A 170 -0.18 0.48 10.05
CA SER A 170 0.02 0.29 11.48
C SER A 170 1.49 0.20 11.86
N ASP A 171 1.85 0.85 12.98
CA ASP A 171 3.19 0.78 13.56
C ASP A 171 3.55 -0.64 14.03
N HIS A 172 2.56 -1.46 14.40
CA HIS A 172 2.79 -2.84 14.83
C HIS A 172 3.30 -3.77 13.72
N TYR A 173 2.97 -3.48 12.46
CA TYR A 173 3.30 -4.32 11.31
C TYR A 173 4.34 -3.68 10.39
N LYS A 174 4.95 -2.58 10.79
CA LYS A 174 5.97 -1.89 9.99
C LYS A 174 7.21 -2.76 9.80
N PHE A 175 7.90 -2.53 8.70
CA PHE A 175 9.21 -3.12 8.46
C PHE A 175 10.24 -2.63 9.47
N GLU A 176 11.07 -3.55 9.93
CA GLU A 176 12.23 -3.31 10.78
C GLU A 176 13.49 -3.82 10.08
N GLU A 177 14.66 -3.50 10.61
CA GLU A 177 15.94 -3.96 10.04
C GLU A 177 16.06 -5.49 9.98
N THR A 178 15.33 -6.19 10.85
CA THR A 178 15.33 -7.65 10.95
C THR A 178 14.29 -8.34 10.08
N THR A 179 13.42 -7.59 9.40
CA THR A 179 12.35 -8.15 8.56
C THR A 179 12.93 -9.05 7.47
N LYS A 180 12.38 -10.25 7.32
CA LYS A 180 12.77 -11.25 6.31
C LYS A 180 11.66 -11.58 5.33
N ASN A 181 10.42 -11.34 5.71
CA ASN A 181 9.27 -11.60 4.86
C ASN A 181 8.38 -10.36 4.80
N ALA A 182 7.95 -9.99 3.61
CA ALA A 182 7.14 -8.81 3.36
C ALA A 182 5.81 -9.16 2.72
N LEU A 183 4.77 -8.48 3.14
CA LEU A 183 3.46 -8.46 2.51
C LEU A 183 3.28 -7.12 1.81
N PHE A 184 2.86 -7.16 0.54
CA PHE A 184 2.41 -5.99 -0.21
C PHE A 184 0.92 -6.12 -0.51
N VAL A 185 0.17 -5.06 -0.32
CA VAL A 185 -1.28 -5.02 -0.56
C VAL A 185 -1.62 -3.87 -1.49
N ILE A 186 -2.34 -4.17 -2.56
CA ILE A 186 -2.94 -3.17 -3.44
C ILE A 186 -4.44 -3.46 -3.51
N GLN A 187 -5.17 -2.79 -2.65
CA GLN A 187 -6.62 -2.93 -2.56
C GLN A 187 -7.30 -2.32 -3.80
N GLY A 188 -6.77 -1.19 -4.25
CA GLY A 188 -7.29 -0.50 -5.42
C GLY A 188 -8.62 0.22 -5.15
N ASN A 189 -9.29 0.58 -6.23
CA ASN A 189 -10.59 1.23 -6.24
C ASN A 189 -11.30 0.95 -7.58
N THR A 190 -12.48 1.51 -7.81
CA THR A 190 -13.28 1.31 -9.02
C THR A 190 -12.59 1.72 -10.32
N GLU A 191 -11.58 2.57 -10.25
CA GLU A 191 -10.83 3.09 -11.40
C GLU A 191 -9.52 2.32 -11.66
N THR A 192 -9.26 1.23 -10.91
CA THR A 192 -8.03 0.44 -11.03
C THR A 192 -8.34 -1.00 -11.45
N SER A 193 -7.83 -1.41 -12.60
CA SER A 193 -7.99 -2.80 -13.04
C SER A 193 -7.08 -3.77 -12.27
N VAL A 194 -7.41 -5.05 -12.30
CA VAL A 194 -6.58 -6.12 -11.72
C VAL A 194 -5.20 -6.14 -12.41
N GLU A 195 -5.17 -6.00 -13.74
CA GLU A 195 -3.95 -5.98 -14.53
C GLU A 195 -3.02 -4.85 -14.09
N MET A 196 -3.54 -3.63 -13.96
CA MET A 196 -2.77 -2.47 -13.52
C MET A 196 -2.11 -2.70 -12.14
N ARG A 197 -2.85 -3.32 -11.22
CA ARG A 197 -2.36 -3.65 -9.88
C ARG A 197 -1.33 -4.79 -9.89
N LEU A 198 -1.54 -5.82 -10.71
CA LEU A 198 -0.58 -6.91 -10.90
C LEU A 198 0.71 -6.42 -11.55
N GLU A 199 0.62 -5.53 -12.54
CA GLU A 199 1.79 -4.89 -13.15
C GLU A 199 2.59 -4.06 -12.14
N ALA A 200 1.92 -3.35 -11.23
CA ALA A 200 2.61 -2.61 -10.17
C ALA A 200 3.36 -3.58 -9.23
N LEU A 201 2.76 -4.68 -8.81
CA LEU A 201 3.46 -5.72 -8.04
C LEU A 201 4.61 -6.36 -8.80
N GLU A 202 4.46 -6.56 -10.12
CA GLU A 202 5.55 -7.09 -10.94
C GLU A 202 6.73 -6.13 -11.02
N ARG A 203 6.49 -4.81 -11.08
CA ARG A 203 7.57 -3.81 -11.04
C ARG A 203 8.25 -3.77 -9.68
N ILE A 204 7.50 -3.89 -8.58
CA ILE A 204 8.07 -4.03 -7.23
C ILE A 204 8.94 -5.29 -7.16
N HIS A 205 8.43 -6.43 -7.63
CA HIS A 205 9.18 -7.69 -7.67
C HIS A 205 10.52 -7.53 -8.41
N LYS A 206 10.48 -6.95 -9.61
CA LYS A 206 11.70 -6.71 -10.41
C LYS A 206 12.71 -5.82 -9.70
N ASP A 207 12.27 -4.71 -9.13
CA ASP A 207 13.17 -3.79 -8.43
C ASP A 207 13.77 -4.43 -7.15
N LEU A 208 12.98 -5.22 -6.40
CA LEU A 208 13.48 -6.00 -5.25
C LEU A 208 14.47 -7.09 -5.68
N ALA A 209 14.16 -7.87 -6.72
CA ALA A 209 14.99 -8.96 -7.19
C ALA A 209 16.38 -8.49 -7.68
N LEU A 210 16.45 -7.26 -8.20
CA LEU A 210 17.72 -6.66 -8.63
C LEU A 210 18.71 -6.44 -7.47
N CYS A 211 18.21 -6.13 -6.26
CA CYS A 211 19.06 -5.90 -5.08
C CYS A 211 19.02 -7.04 -4.04
N MET A 212 18.12 -8.02 -4.23
CA MET A 212 17.92 -9.17 -3.32
C MET A 212 17.94 -10.49 -4.12
N PRO A 213 19.12 -11.06 -4.44
CA PRO A 213 19.22 -12.20 -5.37
C PRO A 213 18.52 -13.49 -4.91
N GLN A 214 18.23 -13.61 -3.60
CA GLN A 214 17.55 -14.79 -3.04
C GLN A 214 16.06 -14.56 -2.81
N LEU A 215 15.53 -13.44 -3.31
CA LEU A 215 14.13 -13.09 -3.18
C LEU A 215 13.24 -14.18 -3.81
N GLN A 216 12.21 -14.55 -3.09
CA GLN A 216 11.08 -15.32 -3.62
C GLN A 216 9.86 -14.42 -3.59
N PHE A 217 9.11 -14.36 -4.70
CA PHE A 217 7.95 -13.47 -4.81
C PHE A 217 6.75 -14.23 -5.36
N GLU A 218 5.63 -14.14 -4.66
CA GLU A 218 4.37 -14.75 -5.05
C GLU A 218 3.29 -13.68 -5.12
N LYS A 219 2.41 -13.78 -6.13
CA LYS A 219 1.27 -12.87 -6.32
C LYS A 219 -0.04 -13.61 -6.16
N PHE A 220 -1.00 -12.97 -5.52
CA PHE A 220 -2.32 -13.53 -5.27
C PHE A 220 -3.41 -12.54 -5.65
N LEU A 221 -4.49 -13.06 -6.20
CA LEU A 221 -5.75 -12.33 -6.37
C LEU A 221 -6.73 -12.84 -5.31
N VAL A 222 -7.19 -11.93 -4.48
CA VAL A 222 -8.18 -12.21 -3.43
C VAL A 222 -9.52 -11.69 -3.91
N THR A 223 -10.51 -12.59 -3.91
CA THR A 223 -11.91 -12.29 -4.25
C THR A 223 -12.81 -12.85 -3.16
N GLN A 224 -14.12 -12.54 -3.20
CA GLN A 224 -15.09 -13.17 -2.30
C GLN A 224 -15.17 -14.70 -2.47
N ASN A 225 -14.87 -15.21 -3.67
CA ASN A 225 -14.93 -16.63 -3.98
C ASN A 225 -13.67 -17.40 -3.57
N GLY A 226 -12.65 -16.70 -3.07
CA GLY A 226 -11.40 -17.32 -2.62
C GLY A 226 -10.16 -16.60 -3.13
N VAL A 227 -9.04 -17.29 -2.97
CA VAL A 227 -7.69 -16.79 -3.29
C VAL A 227 -7.12 -17.59 -4.44
N GLY A 228 -6.74 -16.91 -5.52
CA GLY A 228 -6.03 -17.47 -6.66
C GLY A 228 -4.56 -17.02 -6.67
N LYS A 229 -3.62 -17.97 -6.80
CA LYS A 229 -2.22 -17.62 -7.08
C LYS A 229 -2.11 -17.20 -8.55
N VAL A 230 -1.44 -16.08 -8.78
CA VAL A 230 -1.16 -15.55 -10.13
C VAL A 230 0.26 -15.93 -10.52
N LEU A 231 0.41 -16.52 -11.69
CA LEU A 231 1.71 -16.97 -12.25
C LEU A 231 2.52 -15.79 -12.81
#